data_e9b734893301c917b736c2a403292c06
#
_entry.id   e9b734893301c917b736c2a403292c06
#
_cell.length_a   1.000
_cell.length_b   1.000
_cell.length_c   1.000
_cell.angle_alpha   90.00
_cell.angle_beta   90.00
_cell.angle_gamma   90.00
#
_symmetry.space_group_name_H-M   'P 1'
#
loop_
_entity.id
_entity.type
_entity.pdbx_description
1 polymer ?
#
loop_
_entity_poly.entity_id
_entity_poly.type
_entity_poly.pdbx_seq_one_letter_code
_entity_poly.pdbx_strand_id
1 'polypeptide(L)'
;EVLDFVQSWTLEELQEFSRQRVNKNTKFLGLSATFSIRFKTLYEFAYWFKKEHPDILIIGGSQAFHNCEGLPLDYMVHGYGEIAMSAILSGDVKYTEHKWLNGHSFRRVDATHNYMAARMKDLSTHYEERDYIEPQEVLTVEFGRGCIFNCHFCTLTYRNIKDDHSRSEDNLYEELLENYNKWGTTNYSISDETVNDYTEKIERFAGSIKKLPFKPNMAGYIRGDLLVHKQKDWQAIE
;
A
#
# COMPACT_ATOMS: atom_id res chain seq x y z
N GLU A 1 9.69 7.62 -9.14
CA GLU A 1 8.42 8.16 -9.62
C GLU A 1 7.33 7.10 -9.51
N VAL A 2 6.14 7.46 -9.05
CA VAL A 2 4.97 6.58 -8.93
C VAL A 2 3.96 7.02 -9.98
N LEU A 3 3.34 6.04 -10.64
CA LEU A 3 2.22 6.24 -11.55
C LEU A 3 1.02 5.49 -11.02
N ASP A 4 -0.04 6.20 -10.76
CA ASP A 4 -1.32 5.64 -10.39
C ASP A 4 -2.26 5.48 -11.59
N PHE A 5 -3.29 4.67 -11.42
CA PHE A 5 -4.36 4.46 -12.41
C PHE A 5 -3.90 4.00 -13.80
N VAL A 6 -2.72 3.38 -13.91
CA VAL A 6 -2.16 2.88 -15.18
C VAL A 6 -3.03 1.81 -15.86
N GLN A 7 -4.02 1.26 -15.16
CA GLN A 7 -5.02 0.35 -15.74
C GLN A 7 -5.87 0.98 -16.84
N SER A 8 -5.93 2.30 -16.94
CA SER A 8 -6.62 3.02 -18.02
C SER A 8 -5.72 3.28 -19.23
N TRP A 9 -4.42 3.08 -19.10
CA TRP A 9 -3.44 3.33 -20.14
C TRP A 9 -3.37 2.17 -21.15
N THR A 10 -3.07 2.51 -22.38
CA THR A 10 -2.74 1.54 -23.41
C THR A 10 -1.31 1.03 -23.24
N LEU A 11 -0.98 -0.07 -23.90
CA LEU A 11 0.38 -0.58 -23.90
C LEU A 11 1.37 0.44 -24.50
N GLU A 12 0.97 1.11 -25.57
CA GLU A 12 1.77 2.14 -26.25
C GLU A 12 2.08 3.33 -25.35
N GLU A 13 1.12 3.80 -24.59
CA GLU A 13 1.30 4.89 -23.63
C GLU A 13 2.27 4.51 -22.52
N LEU A 14 2.16 3.30 -21.96
CA LEU A 14 3.09 2.78 -20.95
C LEU A 14 4.53 2.64 -21.51
N GLN A 15 4.66 2.17 -22.73
CA GLN A 15 5.95 2.03 -23.42
C GLN A 15 6.59 3.40 -23.67
N GLU A 16 5.83 4.33 -24.19
CA GLU A 16 6.33 5.68 -24.49
C GLU A 16 6.74 6.42 -23.22
N PHE A 17 5.91 6.35 -22.17
CA PHE A 17 6.27 6.91 -20.88
C PHE A 17 7.57 6.28 -20.33
N SER A 18 7.72 4.97 -20.42
CA SER A 18 8.92 4.29 -19.95
C SER A 18 10.16 4.73 -20.72
N ARG A 19 10.10 4.89 -22.05
CA ARG A 19 11.22 5.40 -22.86
C ARG A 19 11.66 6.79 -22.44
N GLN A 20 10.73 7.64 -22.02
CA GLN A 20 11.03 9.00 -21.58
C GLN A 20 11.62 9.05 -20.16
N ARG A 21 11.29 8.10 -19.29
CA ARG A 21 11.67 8.13 -17.87
C ARG A 21 12.82 7.22 -17.50
N VAL A 22 12.96 6.09 -18.17
CA VAL A 22 14.06 5.16 -17.89
C VAL A 22 15.40 5.78 -18.34
N ASN A 23 16.36 5.73 -17.44
CA ASN A 23 17.70 6.26 -17.67
C ASN A 23 18.75 5.40 -16.96
N LYS A 24 20.03 5.74 -17.11
CA LYS A 24 21.16 4.98 -16.52
C LYS A 24 21.11 4.81 -14.99
N ASN A 25 20.34 5.62 -14.30
CA ASN A 25 20.16 5.53 -12.85
C ASN A 25 18.95 4.68 -12.45
N THR A 26 18.11 4.28 -13.38
CA THR A 26 16.95 3.41 -13.11
C THR A 26 17.45 2.03 -12.73
N LYS A 27 17.08 1.55 -11.54
CA LYS A 27 17.50 0.27 -10.98
C LYS A 27 16.42 -0.77 -10.99
N PHE A 28 15.17 -0.35 -10.87
CA PHE A 28 14.03 -1.28 -10.83
C PHE A 28 12.77 -0.65 -11.41
N LEU A 29 11.88 -1.53 -11.84
CA LEU A 29 10.46 -1.27 -12.13
C LEU A 29 9.63 -1.94 -11.05
N GLY A 30 8.91 -1.17 -10.27
CA GLY A 30 7.92 -1.67 -9.30
C GLY A 30 6.55 -1.84 -9.96
N LEU A 31 5.96 -3.01 -9.82
CA LEU A 31 4.61 -3.30 -10.29
C LEU A 31 3.72 -3.61 -9.08
N SER A 32 2.64 -2.85 -8.92
CA SER A 32 1.63 -3.08 -7.89
C SER A 32 0.27 -3.27 -8.54
N ALA A 33 -0.44 -4.34 -8.20
CA ALA A 33 -1.76 -4.63 -8.71
C ALA A 33 -2.66 -5.17 -7.61
N THR A 34 -3.63 -4.38 -7.17
CA THR A 34 -4.59 -4.78 -6.13
C THR A 34 -5.74 -5.59 -6.71
N PHE A 35 -6.22 -5.22 -7.90
CA PHE A 35 -7.31 -5.88 -8.61
C PHE A 35 -6.92 -6.18 -10.05
N SER A 36 -7.31 -7.34 -10.53
CA SER A 36 -6.91 -7.87 -11.84
C SER A 36 -7.85 -7.46 -12.96
N ILE A 37 -7.94 -6.19 -13.29
CA ILE A 37 -8.87 -5.78 -14.35
C ILE A 37 -8.26 -5.90 -15.76
N ARG A 38 -6.94 -5.79 -15.92
CA ARG A 38 -6.27 -5.84 -17.24
C ARG A 38 -4.91 -6.54 -17.17
N PHE A 39 -4.88 -7.77 -16.74
CA PHE A 39 -3.64 -8.55 -16.71
C PHE A 39 -2.93 -8.61 -18.06
N LYS A 40 -3.67 -8.67 -19.18
CA LYS A 40 -3.05 -8.75 -20.51
C LYS A 40 -2.08 -7.60 -20.75
N THR A 41 -2.51 -6.35 -20.53
CA THR A 41 -1.64 -5.18 -20.72
C THR A 41 -0.44 -5.20 -19.76
N LEU A 42 -0.65 -5.62 -18.52
CA LEU A 42 0.44 -5.75 -17.53
C LEU A 42 1.49 -6.78 -17.98
N TYR A 43 1.05 -7.95 -18.50
CA TYR A 43 1.95 -8.97 -19.03
C TYR A 43 2.71 -8.46 -20.23
N GLU A 44 2.02 -7.92 -21.22
CA GLU A 44 2.63 -7.40 -22.44
C GLU A 44 3.65 -6.30 -22.12
N PHE A 45 3.32 -5.40 -21.20
CA PHE A 45 4.22 -4.35 -20.74
C PHE A 45 5.44 -4.92 -20.00
N ALA A 46 5.26 -5.83 -19.05
CA ALA A 46 6.36 -6.39 -18.28
C ALA A 46 7.34 -7.17 -19.16
N TYR A 47 6.83 -7.96 -20.13
CA TYR A 47 7.67 -8.67 -21.08
C TYR A 47 8.41 -7.72 -22.02
N TRP A 48 7.72 -6.71 -22.56
CA TRP A 48 8.36 -5.68 -23.36
C TRP A 48 9.45 -4.95 -22.56
N PHE A 49 9.14 -4.53 -21.33
CA PHE A 49 10.07 -3.81 -20.47
C PHE A 49 11.34 -4.64 -20.18
N LYS A 50 11.16 -5.90 -19.83
CA LYS A 50 12.31 -6.79 -19.54
C LYS A 50 13.18 -7.05 -20.79
N LYS A 51 12.58 -7.06 -21.97
CA LYS A 51 13.30 -7.18 -23.23
C LYS A 51 14.11 -5.93 -23.57
N GLU A 52 13.53 -4.75 -23.40
CA GLU A 52 14.20 -3.47 -23.66
C GLU A 52 15.26 -3.13 -22.59
N HIS A 53 15.02 -3.56 -21.35
CA HIS A 53 15.85 -3.22 -20.19
C HIS A 53 16.20 -4.47 -19.36
N PRO A 54 17.02 -5.40 -19.91
CA PRO A 54 17.30 -6.69 -19.27
C PRO A 54 17.97 -6.57 -17.90
N ASP A 55 18.75 -5.51 -17.67
CA ASP A 55 19.49 -5.26 -16.42
C ASP A 55 18.67 -4.57 -15.33
N ILE A 56 17.48 -4.08 -15.66
CA ILE A 56 16.59 -3.46 -14.68
C ILE A 56 15.74 -4.54 -14.01
N LEU A 57 15.73 -4.52 -12.66
CA LEU A 57 14.93 -5.47 -11.88
C LEU A 57 13.44 -5.15 -12.01
N ILE A 58 12.62 -6.19 -12.20
CA ILE A 58 11.16 -6.09 -12.08
C ILE A 58 10.74 -6.67 -10.75
N ILE A 59 10.15 -5.83 -9.90
CA ILE A 59 9.69 -6.19 -8.56
C ILE A 59 8.16 -6.11 -8.54
N GLY A 60 7.50 -7.24 -8.34
CA GLY A 60 6.05 -7.31 -8.23
C GLY A 60 5.59 -7.39 -6.78
N GLY A 61 4.48 -6.74 -6.47
CA GLY A 61 3.87 -6.79 -5.14
C GLY A 61 2.36 -6.64 -5.19
N SER A 62 1.72 -6.80 -4.03
CA SER A 62 0.27 -6.79 -3.88
C SER A 62 -0.42 -8.15 -4.09
N GLN A 63 -1.68 -8.23 -3.70
CA GLN A 63 -2.45 -9.48 -3.63
C GLN A 63 -2.67 -10.14 -5.00
N ALA A 64 -2.84 -9.35 -6.05
CA ALA A 64 -3.14 -9.88 -7.37
C ALA A 64 -1.98 -10.69 -7.95
N PHE A 65 -0.74 -10.44 -7.54
CA PHE A 65 0.44 -11.14 -8.06
C PHE A 65 0.53 -12.61 -7.67
N HIS A 66 -0.18 -13.06 -6.64
CA HIS A 66 -0.27 -14.49 -6.32
C HIS A 66 -0.86 -15.35 -7.43
N ASN A 67 -1.68 -14.73 -8.29
CA ASN A 67 -2.35 -15.39 -9.41
C ASN A 67 -1.75 -15.00 -10.77
N CYS A 68 -0.69 -14.22 -10.80
CA CYS A 68 -0.04 -13.74 -12.02
C CYS A 68 1.09 -14.66 -12.44
N GLU A 69 0.75 -15.88 -12.78
CA GLU A 69 1.74 -16.85 -13.23
C GLU A 69 2.41 -16.44 -14.55
N GLY A 70 3.73 -16.58 -14.59
CA GLY A 70 4.50 -16.35 -15.80
C GLY A 70 5.01 -14.94 -16.02
N LEU A 71 4.71 -13.96 -15.15
CA LEU A 71 5.31 -12.64 -15.27
C LEU A 71 6.84 -12.70 -15.16
N PRO A 72 7.58 -11.88 -15.93
CA PRO A 72 9.04 -11.84 -15.91
C PRO A 72 9.58 -11.06 -14.72
N LEU A 73 9.15 -11.43 -13.50
CA LEU A 73 9.60 -10.80 -12.26
C LEU A 73 10.99 -11.29 -11.88
N ASP A 74 11.81 -10.42 -11.34
CA ASP A 74 13.03 -10.79 -10.60
C ASP A 74 12.73 -11.05 -9.12
N TYR A 75 11.82 -10.25 -8.55
CA TYR A 75 11.34 -10.42 -7.19
C TYR A 75 9.82 -10.33 -7.10
N MET A 76 9.23 -11.12 -6.21
CA MET A 76 7.84 -11.01 -5.80
C MET A 76 7.77 -10.81 -4.30
N VAL A 77 7.25 -9.65 -3.86
CA VAL A 77 7.07 -9.31 -2.45
C VAL A 77 5.67 -9.72 -2.01
N HIS A 78 5.61 -10.55 -0.97
CA HIS A 78 4.39 -11.01 -0.33
C HIS A 78 4.23 -10.35 1.03
N GLY A 79 3.21 -9.52 1.21
CA GLY A 79 2.97 -8.75 2.42
C GLY A 79 3.24 -7.27 2.24
N TYR A 80 3.64 -6.59 3.31
CA TYR A 80 3.96 -5.15 3.29
C TYR A 80 5.36 -4.92 2.74
N GLY A 81 5.47 -4.01 1.77
CA GLY A 81 6.65 -3.88 0.92
C GLY A 81 7.77 -2.99 1.43
N GLU A 82 7.53 -2.12 2.39
CA GLU A 82 8.41 -1.01 2.72
C GLU A 82 9.84 -1.47 3.11
N ILE A 83 9.94 -2.35 4.10
CA ILE A 83 11.24 -2.89 4.55
C ILE A 83 11.80 -3.87 3.52
N ALA A 84 10.93 -4.69 2.89
CA ALA A 84 11.36 -5.63 1.87
C ALA A 84 11.97 -4.93 0.65
N MET A 85 11.39 -3.83 0.20
CA MET A 85 11.93 -3.03 -0.90
C MET A 85 13.30 -2.44 -0.54
N SER A 86 13.46 -1.89 0.66
CA SER A 86 14.75 -1.40 1.14
C SER A 86 15.81 -2.50 1.16
N ALA A 87 15.47 -3.70 1.63
CA ALA A 87 16.38 -4.85 1.66
C ALA A 87 16.74 -5.36 0.25
N ILE A 88 15.79 -5.37 -0.69
CA ILE A 88 16.05 -5.73 -2.09
C ILE A 88 17.05 -4.72 -2.71
N LEU A 89 16.84 -3.43 -2.49
CA LEU A 89 17.68 -2.39 -3.07
C LEU A 89 19.08 -2.34 -2.46
N SER A 90 19.23 -2.68 -1.18
CA SER A 90 20.54 -2.80 -0.51
C SER A 90 21.26 -4.11 -0.80
N GLY A 91 20.57 -5.10 -1.37
CA GLY A 91 21.12 -6.43 -1.61
C GLY A 91 21.14 -7.35 -0.38
N ASP A 92 20.58 -6.90 0.75
CA ASP A 92 20.49 -7.67 2.01
C ASP A 92 19.09 -8.29 2.20
N VAL A 93 18.58 -8.93 1.16
CA VAL A 93 17.26 -9.53 1.16
C VAL A 93 17.30 -11.04 1.36
N LYS A 94 16.45 -11.54 2.26
CA LYS A 94 16.18 -12.98 2.38
C LYS A 94 15.03 -13.35 1.47
N TYR A 95 15.23 -14.38 0.66
CA TYR A 95 14.24 -14.85 -0.30
C TYR A 95 14.27 -16.37 -0.43
N THR A 96 13.22 -16.90 -1.09
CA THR A 96 13.18 -18.28 -1.59
C THR A 96 13.07 -18.26 -3.11
N GLU A 97 13.80 -19.16 -3.77
CA GLU A 97 13.70 -19.31 -5.23
C GLU A 97 12.40 -20.04 -5.58
N HIS A 98 11.69 -19.48 -6.55
CA HIS A 98 10.47 -20.04 -7.10
C HIS A 98 10.55 -20.09 -8.63
N LYS A 99 9.74 -20.95 -9.22
CA LYS A 99 9.68 -21.09 -10.66
C LYS A 99 8.23 -21.19 -11.11
N TRP A 100 7.87 -20.40 -12.12
CA TRP A 100 6.58 -20.51 -12.78
C TRP A 100 6.50 -21.77 -13.68
N LEU A 101 5.30 -22.18 -14.05
CA LEU A 101 5.11 -23.32 -14.98
C LEU A 101 5.73 -23.06 -16.35
N ASN A 102 5.81 -21.82 -16.80
CA ASN A 102 6.50 -21.43 -18.03
C ASN A 102 8.03 -21.50 -17.95
N GLY A 103 8.58 -21.86 -16.78
CA GLY A 103 10.02 -22.02 -16.58
C GLY A 103 10.77 -20.79 -16.09
N HIS A 104 10.15 -19.61 -16.07
CA HIS A 104 10.78 -18.40 -15.52
C HIS A 104 10.95 -18.51 -14.00
N SER A 105 12.15 -18.20 -13.51
CA SER A 105 12.48 -18.20 -12.07
C SER A 105 12.41 -16.80 -11.49
N PHE A 106 11.95 -16.69 -10.27
CA PHE A 106 11.88 -15.45 -9.51
C PHE A 106 12.18 -15.68 -8.02
N ARG A 107 12.52 -14.61 -7.31
CA ARG A 107 12.79 -14.62 -5.89
C ARG A 107 11.57 -14.14 -5.12
N ARG A 108 11.03 -15.00 -4.25
CA ARG A 108 9.93 -14.62 -3.37
C ARG A 108 10.46 -14.10 -2.04
N VAL A 109 10.04 -12.89 -1.69
CA VAL A 109 10.33 -12.24 -0.41
C VAL A 109 9.07 -12.25 0.46
N ASP A 110 9.12 -12.94 1.58
CA ASP A 110 8.02 -12.98 2.55
C ASP A 110 8.14 -11.81 3.53
N ALA A 111 7.36 -10.77 3.29
CA ALA A 111 7.30 -9.58 4.12
C ALA A 111 6.29 -9.69 5.28
N THR A 112 5.58 -10.81 5.40
CA THR A 112 4.65 -11.04 6.52
C THR A 112 5.40 -11.42 7.80
N HIS A 113 6.52 -12.11 7.70
CA HIS A 113 7.31 -12.59 8.84
C HIS A 113 8.70 -11.95 8.90
N ASN A 114 9.43 -11.94 7.80
CA ASN A 114 10.83 -11.50 7.79
C ASN A 114 11.00 -9.98 7.68
N TYR A 115 10.05 -9.30 7.00
CA TYR A 115 10.11 -7.87 6.70
C TYR A 115 8.80 -7.17 7.04
N MET A 116 8.09 -7.69 8.03
CA MET A 116 6.88 -7.02 8.50
C MET A 116 7.28 -5.61 8.92
N ALA A 117 6.63 -4.61 8.33
CA ALA A 117 6.68 -3.25 8.84
C ALA A 117 6.07 -3.29 10.24
N ALA A 118 6.89 -3.69 11.16
CA ALA A 118 6.46 -4.20 12.45
C ALA A 118 5.73 -3.17 13.29
N ARG A 119 5.72 -1.91 12.89
CA ARG A 119 5.05 -0.89 13.70
C ARG A 119 4.73 0.31 12.81
N MET A 120 3.44 0.56 12.66
CA MET A 120 2.94 1.81 12.10
C MET A 120 3.40 3.07 12.85
N LYS A 121 4.05 2.88 14.01
CA LYS A 121 4.45 4.00 14.91
C LYS A 121 5.23 5.10 14.22
N ASP A 122 6.00 4.74 13.19
CA ASP A 122 6.93 5.66 12.52
C ASP A 122 6.61 5.81 11.02
N LEU A 123 5.47 5.29 10.56
CA LEU A 123 5.06 5.41 9.17
C LEU A 123 4.07 6.57 9.03
N SER A 124 4.51 7.63 8.37
CA SER A 124 3.68 8.74 7.92
C SER A 124 3.78 8.84 6.41
N THR A 125 2.71 9.23 5.76
CA THR A 125 2.73 9.54 4.34
C THR A 125 3.04 11.01 4.18
N HIS A 126 4.19 11.31 3.56
CA HIS A 126 4.60 12.67 3.25
C HIS A 126 4.44 12.92 1.77
N TYR A 127 3.53 13.82 1.41
CA TYR A 127 3.34 14.25 0.04
C TYR A 127 4.30 15.39 -0.30
N GLU A 128 4.82 15.37 -1.52
CA GLU A 128 5.75 16.39 -2.05
C GLU A 128 5.10 17.15 -3.21
N GLU A 129 5.67 18.27 -3.64
CA GLU A 129 5.17 19.06 -4.77
C GLU A 129 5.08 18.25 -6.07
N ARG A 130 5.97 17.27 -6.24
CA ARG A 130 5.97 16.37 -7.41
C ARG A 130 4.80 15.37 -7.43
N ASP A 131 4.05 15.25 -6.35
CA ASP A 131 2.85 14.42 -6.26
C ASP A 131 1.61 15.15 -6.79
N TYR A 132 1.76 16.44 -7.12
CA TYR A 132 0.74 17.28 -7.77
C TYR A 132 -0.60 17.27 -7.06
N ILE A 133 -0.59 17.35 -5.72
CA ILE A 133 -1.80 17.35 -4.91
C ILE A 133 -2.64 18.59 -5.21
N GLU A 134 -3.88 18.38 -5.62
CA GLU A 134 -4.85 19.45 -5.88
C GLU A 134 -5.50 19.95 -4.58
N PRO A 135 -5.88 21.23 -4.51
CA PRO A 135 -6.59 21.77 -3.36
C PRO A 135 -7.88 20.96 -3.07
N GLN A 136 -8.07 20.56 -1.81
CA GLN A 136 -9.21 19.73 -1.38
C GLN A 136 -9.25 18.30 -1.96
N GLU A 137 -8.18 17.84 -2.56
CA GLU A 137 -8.06 16.44 -2.96
C GLU A 137 -8.25 15.50 -1.76
N VAL A 138 -8.84 14.32 -2.01
CA VAL A 138 -9.00 13.29 -0.99
C VAL A 138 -7.68 12.56 -0.83
N LEU A 139 -6.97 12.82 0.27
CA LEU A 139 -5.71 12.13 0.53
C LEU A 139 -5.93 10.80 1.26
N THR A 140 -5.13 9.80 0.92
CA THR A 140 -5.15 8.51 1.59
C THR A 140 -4.35 8.59 2.88
N VAL A 141 -4.93 8.08 3.97
CA VAL A 141 -4.30 7.96 5.28
C VAL A 141 -4.40 6.53 5.76
N GLU A 142 -3.29 5.96 6.21
CA GLU A 142 -3.25 4.67 6.88
C GLU A 142 -3.04 4.89 8.37
N PHE A 143 -4.01 4.48 9.19
CA PHE A 143 -3.91 4.60 10.64
C PHE A 143 -3.44 3.31 11.30
N GLY A 144 -3.87 2.16 10.80
CA GLY A 144 -3.49 0.86 11.34
C GLY A 144 -3.49 -0.25 10.31
N ARG A 145 -2.81 -1.33 10.63
CA ARG A 145 -2.68 -2.52 9.79
C ARG A 145 -3.18 -3.75 10.49
N GLY A 146 -3.76 -4.65 9.70
CA GLY A 146 -4.28 -5.92 10.19
C GLY A 146 -5.74 -5.84 10.60
N CYS A 147 -6.27 -7.00 10.97
CA CYS A 147 -7.65 -7.15 11.39
C CYS A 147 -7.78 -8.39 12.25
N ILE A 148 -8.42 -8.28 13.41
CA ILE A 148 -8.60 -9.40 14.35
C ILE A 148 -9.48 -10.53 13.81
N PHE A 149 -10.27 -10.26 12.76
CA PHE A 149 -11.26 -11.19 12.24
C PHE A 149 -10.68 -12.18 11.23
N ASN A 150 -11.35 -13.33 11.10
CA ASN A 150 -11.04 -14.41 10.16
C ASN A 150 -12.20 -14.63 9.18
N CYS A 151 -12.63 -13.58 8.50
CA CYS A 151 -13.72 -13.68 7.54
C CYS A 151 -13.32 -14.59 6.37
N HIS A 152 -14.14 -15.60 6.06
CA HIS A 152 -13.84 -16.59 5.03
C HIS A 152 -13.62 -16.02 3.61
N PHE A 153 -14.27 -14.89 3.32
CA PHE A 153 -14.13 -14.21 2.03
C PHE A 153 -12.91 -13.26 1.95
N CYS A 154 -12.24 -13.00 3.09
CA CYS A 154 -11.22 -11.98 3.17
C CYS A 154 -9.84 -12.55 2.84
N THR A 155 -9.20 -11.98 1.83
CA THR A 155 -7.83 -12.36 1.43
C THR A 155 -6.76 -11.86 2.40
N LEU A 156 -7.08 -10.95 3.31
CA LEU A 156 -6.15 -10.39 4.29
C LEU A 156 -5.85 -11.34 5.47
N THR A 157 -6.69 -12.35 5.67
CA THR A 157 -6.51 -13.32 6.75
C THR A 157 -5.18 -14.08 6.68
N TYR A 158 -4.63 -14.25 5.47
CA TYR A 158 -3.34 -14.90 5.27
C TYR A 158 -2.14 -14.10 5.81
N ARG A 159 -2.27 -12.77 5.97
CA ARG A 159 -1.24 -11.93 6.57
C ARG A 159 -1.06 -12.20 8.06
N ASN A 160 -2.09 -12.74 8.71
CA ASN A 160 -2.13 -13.11 10.13
C ASN A 160 -1.68 -11.98 11.09
N ILE A 161 -1.97 -10.73 10.74
CA ILE A 161 -1.71 -9.55 11.57
C ILE A 161 -2.95 -9.32 12.42
N LYS A 162 -2.90 -9.76 13.67
CA LYS A 162 -4.05 -9.82 14.59
C LYS A 162 -3.97 -8.84 15.76
N ASP A 163 -2.79 -8.32 16.03
CA ASP A 163 -2.58 -7.36 17.09
C ASP A 163 -2.91 -5.92 16.61
N ASP A 164 -3.03 -5.01 17.55
CA ASP A 164 -3.20 -3.59 17.27
C ASP A 164 -1.88 -2.97 16.80
N HIS A 165 -1.76 -2.78 15.50
CA HIS A 165 -0.64 -2.14 14.84
C HIS A 165 -0.99 -0.72 14.39
N SER A 166 -1.86 -0.02 15.11
CA SER A 166 -2.17 1.36 14.81
C SER A 166 -1.09 2.35 15.27
N ARG A 167 -1.08 3.48 14.60
CA ARG A 167 -0.20 4.62 14.89
C ARG A 167 -0.57 5.27 16.21
N SER A 168 0.33 6.07 16.76
CA SER A 168 0.03 6.92 17.91
C SER A 168 -0.90 8.06 17.51
N GLU A 169 -1.59 8.59 18.50
CA GLU A 169 -2.45 9.77 18.37
C GLU A 169 -1.67 10.97 17.80
N ASP A 170 -0.48 11.24 18.33
CA ASP A 170 0.34 12.39 17.92
C ASP A 170 0.87 12.22 16.49
N ASN A 171 1.31 11.03 16.10
CA ASN A 171 1.84 10.77 14.77
C ASN A 171 0.76 10.94 13.68
N LEU A 172 -0.47 10.50 13.93
CA LEU A 172 -1.58 10.73 13.01
C LEU A 172 -1.97 12.21 12.97
N TYR A 173 -2.04 12.85 14.13
CA TYR A 173 -2.31 14.29 14.23
C TYR A 173 -1.32 15.13 13.41
N GLU A 174 -0.02 14.85 13.54
CA GLU A 174 1.03 15.58 12.84
C GLU A 174 0.89 15.43 11.30
N GLU A 175 0.62 14.24 10.80
CA GLU A 175 0.40 14.02 9.37
C GLU A 175 -0.82 14.76 8.84
N LEU A 176 -1.96 14.70 9.55
CA LEU A 176 -3.17 15.40 9.12
C LEU A 176 -2.98 16.93 9.16
N LEU A 177 -2.28 17.43 10.17
CA LEU A 177 -1.96 18.86 10.29
C LEU A 177 -0.99 19.32 9.20
N GLU A 178 0.05 18.52 8.88
CA GLU A 178 0.97 18.79 7.77
C GLU A 178 0.22 18.87 6.44
N ASN A 179 -0.62 17.89 6.14
CA ASN A 179 -1.42 17.86 4.92
C ASN A 179 -2.36 19.08 4.82
N TYR A 180 -2.98 19.47 5.91
CA TYR A 180 -3.81 20.68 5.94
C TYR A 180 -2.99 21.94 5.67
N ASN A 181 -1.87 22.11 6.35
CA ASN A 181 -1.04 23.30 6.22
C ASN A 181 -0.39 23.42 4.84
N LYS A 182 0.00 22.31 4.25
CA LYS A 182 0.73 22.27 2.98
C LYS A 182 -0.19 22.27 1.76
N TRP A 183 -1.29 21.53 1.83
CA TRP A 183 -2.17 21.27 0.70
C TRP A 183 -3.58 21.83 0.85
N GLY A 184 -3.93 22.34 2.05
CA GLY A 184 -5.27 22.85 2.34
C GLY A 184 -6.36 21.77 2.35
N THR A 185 -6.00 20.47 2.35
CA THR A 185 -7.01 19.42 2.33
C THR A 185 -7.61 19.16 3.70
N THR A 186 -8.90 18.85 3.69
CA THR A 186 -9.65 18.38 4.86
C THR A 186 -10.32 17.03 4.58
N ASN A 187 -10.09 16.46 3.38
CA ASN A 187 -10.75 15.24 2.92
C ASN A 187 -9.78 14.07 2.95
N TYR A 188 -10.15 12.97 3.60
CA TYR A 188 -9.31 11.81 3.75
C TYR A 188 -10.04 10.50 3.50
N SER A 189 -9.34 9.54 2.89
CA SER A 189 -9.75 8.14 2.77
C SER A 189 -8.85 7.27 3.64
N ILE A 190 -9.43 6.58 4.61
CA ILE A 190 -8.68 5.68 5.50
C ILE A 190 -8.53 4.34 4.81
N SER A 191 -7.29 3.90 4.62
CA SER A 191 -6.96 2.64 3.92
C SER A 191 -6.88 1.41 4.82
N ASP A 192 -7.20 1.56 6.10
CA ASP A 192 -7.22 0.44 7.06
C ASP A 192 -8.19 -0.67 6.65
N GLU A 193 -7.85 -1.92 6.96
CA GLU A 193 -8.75 -3.07 6.76
C GLU A 193 -10.02 -2.98 7.59
N THR A 194 -9.92 -2.42 8.80
CA THR A 194 -11.05 -2.01 9.65
C THR A 194 -10.55 -1.05 10.71
N VAL A 195 -11.29 0.03 10.92
CA VAL A 195 -10.90 1.08 11.89
C VAL A 195 -11.32 0.70 13.30
N ASN A 196 -12.42 -0.06 13.45
CA ASN A 196 -13.09 -0.28 14.74
C ASN A 196 -12.95 -1.70 15.32
N ASP A 197 -11.85 -2.39 15.02
CA ASP A 197 -11.61 -3.71 15.61
C ASP A 197 -11.17 -3.64 17.10
N TYR A 198 -10.48 -2.59 17.52
CA TYR A 198 -10.12 -2.31 18.91
C TYR A 198 -10.71 -0.98 19.39
N THR A 199 -11.26 -0.95 20.60
CA THR A 199 -11.79 0.29 21.19
C THR A 199 -10.69 1.33 21.40
N GLU A 200 -9.54 0.91 21.90
CA GLU A 200 -8.37 1.78 22.12
C GLU A 200 -7.82 2.37 20.81
N LYS A 201 -7.97 1.66 19.69
CA LYS A 201 -7.63 2.17 18.36
C LYS A 201 -8.55 3.33 17.98
N ILE A 202 -9.86 3.18 18.17
CA ILE A 202 -10.84 4.25 17.91
C ILE A 202 -10.59 5.45 18.81
N GLU A 203 -10.33 5.24 20.09
CA GLU A 203 -10.06 6.32 21.04
C GLU A 203 -8.83 7.15 20.62
N ARG A 204 -7.73 6.50 20.20
CA ARG A 204 -6.55 7.19 19.66
C ARG A 204 -6.87 7.95 18.37
N PHE A 205 -7.61 7.30 17.46
CA PHE A 205 -8.04 7.95 16.22
C PHE A 205 -8.87 9.21 16.49
N ALA A 206 -9.87 9.10 17.36
CA ALA A 206 -10.70 10.22 17.76
C ALA A 206 -9.89 11.32 18.48
N GLY A 207 -8.93 10.93 19.31
CA GLY A 207 -8.01 11.86 19.99
C GLY A 207 -7.19 12.69 18.99
N SER A 208 -6.64 12.05 17.96
CA SER A 208 -5.92 12.74 16.87
C SER A 208 -6.79 13.79 16.19
N ILE A 209 -8.03 13.43 15.85
CA ILE A 209 -8.95 14.30 15.11
C ILE A 209 -9.41 15.48 15.99
N LYS A 210 -9.70 15.26 17.26
CA LYS A 210 -10.18 16.31 18.20
C LYS A 210 -9.15 17.42 18.43
N LYS A 211 -7.87 17.15 18.22
CA LYS A 211 -6.78 18.15 18.35
C LYS A 211 -6.65 19.06 17.13
N LEU A 212 -7.21 18.69 15.98
CA LEU A 212 -7.05 19.43 14.74
C LEU A 212 -7.75 20.79 14.80
N PRO A 213 -7.16 21.85 14.18
CA PRO A 213 -7.78 23.17 14.09
C PRO A 213 -8.91 23.23 13.03
N PHE A 214 -9.23 22.12 12.39
CA PHE A 214 -10.27 21.96 11.38
C PHE A 214 -11.05 20.66 11.61
N LYS A 215 -12.21 20.54 10.99
CA LYS A 215 -13.01 19.31 11.01
C LYS A 215 -12.70 18.49 9.74
N PRO A 216 -12.03 17.34 9.83
CA PRO A 216 -11.77 16.52 8.67
C PRO A 216 -13.05 15.78 8.21
N ASN A 217 -13.17 15.61 6.90
CA ASN A 217 -14.14 14.74 6.28
C ASN A 217 -13.44 13.42 5.95
N MET A 218 -13.84 12.33 6.58
CA MET A 218 -13.13 11.05 6.53
C MET A 218 -14.06 9.92 6.09
N ALA A 219 -13.56 9.09 5.17
CA ALA A 219 -14.21 7.84 4.75
C ALA A 219 -13.32 6.65 5.09
N GLY A 220 -13.88 5.55 5.54
CA GLY A 220 -13.13 4.35 5.88
C GLY A 220 -14.03 3.15 6.11
N TYR A 221 -13.42 1.97 6.26
CA TYR A 221 -14.15 0.73 6.49
C TYR A 221 -14.31 0.47 7.98
N ILE A 222 -15.56 0.29 8.40
CA ILE A 222 -15.94 -0.09 9.76
C ILE A 222 -16.84 -1.33 9.75
N ARG A 223 -16.80 -2.07 10.83
CA ARG A 223 -17.72 -3.21 11.03
C ARG A 223 -18.94 -2.74 11.80
N GLY A 224 -20.11 -2.84 11.14
CA GLY A 224 -21.39 -2.42 11.73
C GLY A 224 -21.83 -3.25 12.93
N ASP A 225 -21.48 -4.55 12.97
CA ASP A 225 -21.78 -5.42 14.11
C ASP A 225 -21.07 -4.97 15.40
N LEU A 226 -19.87 -4.45 15.29
CA LEU A 226 -19.14 -3.91 16.45
C LEU A 226 -19.76 -2.64 16.99
N LEU A 227 -20.29 -1.78 16.13
CA LEU A 227 -20.98 -0.56 16.55
C LEU A 227 -22.21 -0.88 17.43
N VAL A 228 -22.94 -1.95 17.10
CA VAL A 228 -24.12 -2.38 17.89
C VAL A 228 -23.73 -2.89 19.27
N HIS A 229 -22.59 -3.56 19.38
CA HIS A 229 -22.15 -4.19 20.62
C HIS A 229 -21.23 -3.33 21.49
N LYS A 230 -20.63 -2.29 20.92
CA LYS A 230 -19.67 -1.40 21.57
C LYS A 230 -20.19 0.04 21.55
N GLN A 231 -21.13 0.36 22.42
CA GLN A 231 -21.73 1.72 22.48
C GLN A 231 -20.70 2.84 22.68
N LYS A 232 -19.57 2.54 23.33
CA LYS A 232 -18.46 3.50 23.49
C LYS A 232 -17.82 3.92 22.17
N ASP A 233 -17.82 3.03 21.17
CA ASP A 233 -17.23 3.31 19.86
C ASP A 233 -18.06 4.36 19.10
N TRP A 234 -19.38 4.38 19.29
CA TRP A 234 -20.24 5.43 18.74
C TRP A 234 -19.90 6.81 19.30
N GLN A 235 -19.76 6.90 20.61
CA GLN A 235 -19.45 8.18 21.26
C GLN A 235 -18.08 8.74 20.89
N ALA A 236 -17.15 7.91 20.44
CA ALA A 236 -15.85 8.34 19.97
C ALA A 236 -15.87 8.83 18.52
N ILE A 237 -16.82 8.34 17.71
CA ILE A 237 -16.97 8.68 16.27
C ILE A 237 -17.81 9.96 16.07
N GLU A 238 -18.75 10.25 16.96
CA GLU A 238 -19.50 11.52 16.97
C GLU A 238 -18.63 12.73 17.33
#